data_d572f4a53a601f91dcc293b0d43a87bb
#
_entry.id   d572f4a53a601f91dcc293b0d43a87bb
#
_cell.length_a   1.000
_cell.length_b   1.000
_cell.length_c   1.000
_cell.angle_alpha   90.00
_cell.angle_beta   90.00
_cell.angle_gamma   90.00
#
_symmetry.space_group_name_H-M   'P 1'
#
loop_
_entity.id
_entity.type
_entity.pdbx_description
1 polymer ?
#
loop_
_entity_poly.entity_id
_entity_poly.type
_entity_poly.pdbx_seq_one_letter_code
_entity_poly.pdbx_strand_id
1 'polypeptide(L)'
;MNPYLSIIIPAYNEENKIKDTLENIKDIEEISEIIVVDDGSSDNTSKVAKEVKSPKITVITQDKNRGKGYALNNGLKIAMEKADIIGFLDADLGSSSKEVSKLITPILNNEADVIIAKFPPAKKKGGLGFVKGLAKS
;
A
#
# COMPACT_ATOMS: atom_id res chain seq x y z
N MET A 1 -6.89 7.43 -21.40
CA MET A 1 -6.75 8.07 -20.09
C MET A 1 -6.46 7.03 -19.02
N ASN A 2 -5.44 7.28 -18.23
CA ASN A 2 -5.04 6.29 -17.24
C ASN A 2 -5.87 6.46 -15.96
N PRO A 3 -6.29 5.36 -15.36
CA PRO A 3 -6.99 5.44 -14.09
C PRO A 3 -6.07 5.93 -12.98
N TYR A 4 -6.65 6.60 -12.00
CA TYR A 4 -5.92 7.04 -10.82
C TYR A 4 -5.90 5.90 -9.82
N LEU A 5 -4.72 5.35 -9.59
CA LEU A 5 -4.54 4.20 -8.72
C LEU A 5 -3.88 4.64 -7.43
N SER A 6 -4.56 4.42 -6.32
CA SER A 6 -4.03 4.71 -4.99
C SER A 6 -3.71 3.41 -4.27
N ILE A 7 -2.55 3.36 -3.64
CA ILE A 7 -2.14 2.22 -2.81
C ILE A 7 -2.16 2.68 -1.36
N ILE A 8 -2.80 1.91 -0.50
CA ILE A 8 -2.87 2.20 0.93
C ILE A 8 -2.02 1.18 1.67
N ILE A 9 -1.10 1.66 2.50
CA ILE A 9 -0.18 0.82 3.26
C ILE A 9 -0.34 1.12 4.73
N PRO A 10 -1.07 0.29 5.48
CA PRO A 10 -1.11 0.44 6.93
C PRO A 10 0.20 -0.06 7.51
N ALA A 11 0.74 0.65 8.47
CA ALA A 11 2.04 0.31 9.05
C ALA A 11 2.00 0.46 10.56
N TYR A 12 2.55 -0.52 11.26
CA TYR A 12 2.70 -0.46 12.71
C TYR A 12 4.02 -1.12 13.08
N ASN A 13 4.95 -0.31 13.59
CA ASN A 13 6.29 -0.76 13.99
C ASN A 13 7.00 -1.49 12.86
N GLU A 14 7.07 -0.82 11.72
CA GLU A 14 7.72 -1.35 10.53
C GLU A 14 8.91 -0.53 10.08
N GLU A 15 9.61 0.10 11.03
CA GLU A 15 10.72 0.99 10.66
C GLU A 15 11.83 0.29 9.88
N ASN A 16 11.96 -1.04 10.05
CA ASN A 16 13.02 -1.79 9.38
C ASN A 16 12.65 -2.23 7.97
N LYS A 17 11.38 -2.14 7.60
CA LYS A 17 10.92 -2.65 6.31
C LYS A 17 10.20 -1.64 5.45
N ILE A 18 9.64 -0.61 6.06
CA ILE A 18 8.79 0.32 5.31
C ILE A 18 9.57 1.03 4.21
N LYS A 19 10.83 1.38 4.46
CA LYS A 19 11.62 2.07 3.45
C LYS A 19 11.79 1.21 2.21
N ASP A 20 12.18 -0.04 2.40
CA ASP A 20 12.41 -0.95 1.28
C ASP A 20 11.12 -1.19 0.51
N THR A 21 10.02 -1.32 1.21
CA THR A 21 8.72 -1.48 0.57
C THR A 21 8.41 -0.29 -0.33
N LEU A 22 8.58 0.92 0.21
CA LEU A 22 8.27 2.13 -0.56
C LEU A 22 9.23 2.35 -1.72
N GLU A 23 10.52 2.07 -1.51
CA GLU A 23 11.50 2.24 -2.58
C GLU A 23 11.21 1.32 -3.76
N ASN A 24 10.61 0.18 -3.50
CA ASN A 24 10.34 -0.78 -4.57
C ASN A 24 9.05 -0.50 -5.34
N ILE A 25 8.21 0.41 -4.87
CA ILE A 25 6.96 0.71 -5.57
C ILE A 25 6.82 2.16 -6.01
N LYS A 26 7.64 3.07 -5.46
CA LYS A 26 7.45 4.49 -5.74
C LYS A 26 7.63 4.86 -7.21
N ASP A 27 8.39 4.07 -7.94
CA ASP A 27 8.65 4.37 -9.35
C ASP A 27 7.79 3.57 -10.32
N ILE A 28 6.82 2.83 -9.82
CA ILE A 28 5.88 2.12 -10.68
C ILE A 28 4.95 3.17 -11.29
N GLU A 29 5.04 3.31 -12.60
CA GLU A 29 4.36 4.40 -13.30
C GLU A 29 2.85 4.37 -13.10
N GLU A 30 2.27 3.19 -13.07
CA GLU A 30 0.83 3.02 -12.97
C GLU A 30 0.27 3.42 -11.61
N ILE A 31 1.10 3.52 -10.59
CA ILE A 31 0.66 3.94 -9.27
C ILE A 31 0.63 5.47 -9.22
N SER A 32 -0.54 6.03 -8.94
CA SER A 32 -0.69 7.48 -8.88
C SER A 32 -0.39 8.04 -7.51
N GLU A 33 -0.68 7.27 -6.47
CA GLU A 33 -0.57 7.75 -5.10
C GLU A 33 -0.29 6.59 -4.15
N ILE A 34 0.53 6.85 -3.14
CA ILE A 34 0.83 5.88 -2.10
C ILE A 34 0.54 6.55 -0.76
N ILE A 35 -0.39 5.99 -0.01
CA ILE A 35 -0.80 6.53 1.29
C ILE A 35 -0.33 5.57 2.37
N VAL A 36 0.65 5.99 3.16
CA VAL A 36 1.12 5.23 4.30
C VAL A 36 0.36 5.71 5.53
N VAL A 37 -0.30 4.81 6.22
CA VAL A 37 -1.01 5.16 7.45
C VAL A 37 -0.29 4.49 8.61
N ASP A 38 0.46 5.29 9.36
CA ASP A 38 1.17 4.81 10.54
C ASP A 38 0.17 4.70 11.69
N ASP A 39 -0.08 3.50 12.15
CA ASP A 39 -1.09 3.20 13.17
C ASP A 39 -0.52 3.39 14.57
N GLY A 40 0.04 4.57 14.83
CA GLY A 40 0.53 4.89 16.16
C GLY A 40 1.76 4.09 16.56
N SER A 41 2.72 3.93 15.63
CA SER A 41 3.93 3.17 15.93
C SER A 41 4.72 3.76 17.08
N SER A 42 5.34 2.89 17.85
CA SER A 42 6.25 3.32 18.93
C SER A 42 7.67 3.49 18.44
N ASP A 43 7.98 3.05 17.21
CA ASP A 43 9.30 3.18 16.62
C ASP A 43 9.33 4.34 15.62
N ASN A 44 10.30 4.37 14.74
CA ASN A 44 10.50 5.45 13.79
C ASN A 44 9.83 5.21 12.43
N THR A 45 8.76 4.43 12.41
CA THR A 45 8.07 4.08 11.15
C THR A 45 7.70 5.32 10.33
N SER A 46 7.02 6.29 10.91
CA SER A 46 6.62 7.50 10.19
C SER A 46 7.83 8.28 9.68
N LYS A 47 8.83 8.43 10.52
CA LYS A 47 10.03 9.17 10.14
C LYS A 47 10.71 8.52 8.95
N VAL A 48 10.88 7.20 9.01
CA VAL A 48 11.54 6.46 7.94
C VAL A 48 10.72 6.54 6.65
N ALA A 49 9.40 6.41 6.74
CA ALA A 49 8.55 6.51 5.57
C ALA A 49 8.66 7.90 4.92
N LYS A 50 8.71 8.94 5.74
CA LYS A 50 8.81 10.31 5.22
C LYS A 50 10.16 10.61 4.56
N GLU A 51 11.17 9.82 4.87
CA GLU A 51 12.49 9.99 4.27
C GLU A 51 12.56 9.47 2.83
N VAL A 52 11.61 8.67 2.41
CA VAL A 52 11.57 8.19 1.04
C VAL A 52 11.07 9.32 0.14
N LYS A 53 11.90 9.69 -0.82
CA LYS A 53 11.59 10.84 -1.67
C LYS A 53 10.71 10.44 -2.84
N SER A 54 9.50 10.93 -2.85
CA SER A 54 8.60 10.74 -3.97
C SER A 54 7.39 11.66 -3.81
N PRO A 55 6.97 12.36 -4.86
CA PRO A 55 5.77 13.19 -4.78
C PRO A 55 4.50 12.36 -4.63
N LYS A 56 4.57 11.04 -4.89
CA LYS A 56 3.41 10.17 -4.77
C LYS A 56 3.09 9.78 -3.33
N ILE A 57 4.05 9.89 -2.42
CA ILE A 57 3.91 9.34 -1.08
C ILE A 57 3.38 10.35 -0.10
N THR A 58 2.31 9.99 0.59
CA THR A 58 1.75 10.75 1.70
C THR A 58 1.80 9.87 2.93
N VAL A 59 2.30 10.39 4.05
CA VAL A 59 2.38 9.65 5.30
C VAL A 59 1.44 10.30 6.31
N ILE A 60 0.53 9.50 6.85
CA ILE A 60 -0.41 9.92 7.87
C ILE A 60 -0.06 9.18 9.15
N THR A 61 0.05 9.90 10.25
CA THR A 61 0.40 9.30 11.53
C THR A 61 -0.80 9.41 12.47
N GLN A 62 -1.27 8.29 12.98
CA GLN A 62 -2.32 8.30 13.99
C GLN A 62 -1.71 8.47 15.37
N ASP A 63 -2.46 9.09 16.28
CA ASP A 63 -1.94 9.40 17.61
C ASP A 63 -1.74 8.16 18.47
N LYS A 64 -2.43 7.06 18.15
CA LYS A 64 -2.25 5.82 18.89
C LYS A 64 -2.67 4.65 18.02
N ASN A 65 -2.26 3.46 18.43
CA ASN A 65 -2.61 2.24 17.74
C ASN A 65 -4.10 1.96 17.88
N ARG A 66 -4.77 1.80 16.76
CA ARG A 66 -6.20 1.50 16.73
C ARG A 66 -6.52 0.27 15.91
N GLY A 67 -5.50 -0.37 15.34
CA GLY A 67 -5.67 -1.57 14.57
C GLY A 67 -5.61 -1.34 13.07
N LYS A 68 -5.29 -2.41 12.36
CA LYS A 68 -5.08 -2.36 10.92
C LYS A 68 -6.33 -1.90 10.17
N GLY A 69 -7.50 -2.38 10.59
CA GLY A 69 -8.75 -1.99 9.92
C GLY A 69 -9.03 -0.51 10.03
N TYR A 70 -8.73 0.08 11.19
CA TYR A 70 -8.92 1.50 11.38
C TYR A 70 -7.96 2.29 10.49
N ALA A 71 -6.71 1.85 10.40
CA ALA A 71 -5.73 2.50 9.56
C ALA A 71 -6.11 2.40 8.09
N LEU A 72 -6.55 1.24 7.66
CA LEU A 72 -7.02 1.07 6.27
C LEU A 72 -8.18 2.00 5.96
N ASN A 73 -9.10 2.14 6.91
CA ASN A 73 -10.26 3.00 6.70
C ASN A 73 -9.86 4.47 6.57
N ASN A 74 -8.88 4.90 7.36
CA ASN A 74 -8.39 6.27 7.25
C ASN A 74 -7.73 6.53 5.90
N GLY A 75 -6.93 5.58 5.43
CA GLY A 75 -6.33 5.69 4.11
C GLY A 75 -7.38 5.68 3.02
N LEU A 76 -8.38 4.84 3.17
CA LEU A 76 -9.45 4.72 2.19
C LEU A 76 -10.19 6.04 2.02
N LYS A 77 -10.48 6.73 3.11
CA LYS A 77 -11.18 8.02 3.03
C LYS A 77 -10.43 9.02 2.18
N ILE A 78 -9.11 9.02 2.29
CA ILE A 78 -8.30 9.92 1.49
C ILE A 78 -8.24 9.49 0.05
N ALA A 79 -8.03 8.19 -0.17
CA ALA A 79 -7.90 7.66 -1.52
C ALA A 79 -9.17 7.85 -2.34
N MET A 80 -10.33 7.72 -1.69
CA MET A 80 -11.60 7.79 -2.40
C MET A 80 -11.86 9.15 -3.03
N GLU A 81 -11.15 10.18 -2.62
CA GLU A 81 -11.36 11.49 -3.20
C GLU A 81 -10.93 11.55 -4.66
N LYS A 82 -9.93 10.78 -5.04
CA LYS A 82 -9.39 10.85 -6.39
C LYS A 82 -9.30 9.51 -7.08
N ALA A 83 -9.26 8.43 -6.32
CA ALA A 83 -8.90 7.13 -6.90
C ALA A 83 -10.03 6.52 -7.71
N ASP A 84 -9.67 6.01 -8.87
CA ASP A 84 -10.55 5.13 -9.63
C ASP A 84 -10.37 3.70 -9.15
N ILE A 85 -9.16 3.38 -8.68
CA ILE A 85 -8.79 2.04 -8.26
C ILE A 85 -8.00 2.17 -6.97
N ILE A 86 -8.29 1.31 -5.99
CA ILE A 86 -7.61 1.32 -4.70
C ILE A 86 -7.02 -0.05 -4.42
N GLY A 87 -5.74 -0.09 -4.08
CA GLY A 87 -5.08 -1.32 -3.66
C GLY A 87 -4.59 -1.19 -2.23
N PHE A 88 -4.52 -2.32 -1.54
CA PHE A 88 -3.98 -2.39 -0.18
C PHE A 88 -2.73 -3.24 -0.20
N LEU A 89 -1.70 -2.79 0.50
CA LEU A 89 -0.42 -3.47 0.50
C LEU A 89 0.13 -3.49 1.92
N ASP A 90 0.75 -4.61 2.31
CA ASP A 90 1.37 -4.70 3.64
C ASP A 90 2.69 -3.95 3.67
N ALA A 91 2.99 -3.33 4.81
CA ALA A 91 4.19 -2.50 4.95
C ALA A 91 5.48 -3.30 4.99
N ASP A 92 5.41 -4.58 5.33
CA ASP A 92 6.60 -5.41 5.57
C ASP A 92 7.04 -6.24 4.37
N LEU A 93 6.59 -5.88 3.18
CA LEU A 93 6.91 -6.67 2.00
C LEU A 93 8.34 -6.50 1.50
N GLY A 94 8.96 -5.37 1.77
CA GLY A 94 10.30 -5.11 1.29
C GLY A 94 10.39 -5.23 -0.22
N SER A 95 11.40 -5.93 -0.71
CA SER A 95 11.59 -6.06 -2.16
C SER A 95 10.47 -6.84 -2.85
N SER A 96 9.70 -7.62 -2.09
CA SER A 96 8.55 -8.33 -2.69
C SER A 96 7.49 -7.37 -3.17
N SER A 97 7.48 -6.13 -2.67
CA SER A 97 6.44 -5.17 -3.03
C SER A 97 6.45 -4.85 -4.53
N LYS A 98 7.61 -5.00 -5.20
CA LYS A 98 7.63 -4.74 -6.63
C LYS A 98 6.82 -5.73 -7.44
N GLU A 99 6.43 -6.86 -6.84
CA GLU A 99 5.53 -7.80 -7.50
C GLU A 99 4.15 -7.19 -7.74
N VAL A 100 3.86 -6.09 -7.08
CA VAL A 100 2.60 -5.39 -7.24
C VAL A 100 2.37 -5.00 -8.71
N SER A 101 3.43 -4.71 -9.44
CA SER A 101 3.28 -4.35 -10.84
C SER A 101 2.61 -5.44 -11.66
N LYS A 102 2.80 -6.69 -11.27
CA LYS A 102 2.16 -7.81 -11.95
C LYS A 102 0.67 -7.90 -11.68
N LEU A 103 0.23 -7.30 -10.58
CA LEU A 103 -1.16 -7.34 -10.18
C LEU A 103 -1.96 -6.19 -10.77
N ILE A 104 -1.27 -5.18 -11.26
CA ILE A 104 -1.93 -3.98 -11.75
C ILE A 104 -2.58 -4.20 -13.11
N THR A 105 -1.99 -5.00 -13.98
CA THR A 105 -2.50 -5.21 -15.31
C THR A 105 -3.97 -5.68 -15.35
N PRO A 106 -4.37 -6.69 -14.56
CA PRO A 106 -5.79 -7.06 -14.55
C PRO A 106 -6.70 -5.92 -14.10
N ILE A 107 -6.21 -5.08 -13.18
CA ILE A 107 -7.00 -3.95 -12.69
C ILE A 107 -7.21 -2.93 -13.81
N LEU A 108 -6.15 -2.63 -14.53
CA LEU A 108 -6.21 -1.66 -15.61
C LEU A 108 -7.13 -2.12 -16.74
N ASN A 109 -7.41 -3.40 -16.79
CA ASN A 109 -8.35 -3.95 -17.78
C ASN A 109 -9.79 -3.89 -17.29
N ASN A 110 -10.08 -3.14 -16.26
CA ASN A 110 -11.41 -2.93 -15.73
C ASN A 110 -12.05 -4.19 -15.17
N GLU A 111 -11.23 -5.07 -14.61
CA GLU A 111 -11.74 -6.30 -14.03
C GLU A 111 -12.09 -6.16 -12.57
N ALA A 112 -11.62 -5.08 -11.91
CA ALA A 112 -11.90 -4.84 -10.51
C ALA A 112 -11.68 -3.37 -10.17
N ASP A 113 -12.45 -2.85 -9.20
CA ASP A 113 -12.28 -1.50 -8.70
C ASP A 113 -11.37 -1.46 -7.48
N VAL A 114 -11.34 -2.54 -6.73
CA VAL A 114 -10.53 -2.66 -5.51
C VAL A 114 -9.83 -3.99 -5.53
N ILE A 115 -8.53 -3.97 -5.26
CA ILE A 115 -7.74 -5.20 -5.15
C ILE A 115 -7.00 -5.20 -3.84
N ILE A 116 -7.05 -6.33 -3.14
CA ILE A 116 -6.31 -6.53 -1.92
C ILE A 116 -5.20 -7.51 -2.25
N ALA A 117 -3.97 -7.07 -2.11
CA ALA A 117 -2.82 -7.92 -2.34
C ALA A 117 -2.26 -8.33 -0.99
N LYS A 118 -2.16 -9.62 -0.77
CA LYS A 118 -1.56 -10.17 0.42
C LYS A 118 -0.44 -11.10 0.02
N PHE A 119 0.68 -10.92 0.66
CA PHE A 119 1.83 -11.77 0.41
C PHE A 119 2.14 -12.53 1.68
N PRO A 120 2.50 -13.82 1.58
CA PRO A 120 2.87 -14.57 2.78
C PRO A 120 4.15 -14.02 3.38
N PRO A 121 4.40 -14.31 4.66
CA PRO A 121 5.66 -13.91 5.28
C PRO A 121 6.86 -14.42 4.49
N ALA A 122 7.97 -13.71 4.61
CA ALA A 122 9.14 -13.99 3.80
C ALA A 122 9.64 -15.41 3.90
N LYS A 123 9.46 -16.08 5.04
CA LYS A 123 9.93 -17.44 5.15
C LYS A 123 9.00 -18.47 4.57
N LYS A 124 7.84 -18.10 4.12
CA LYS A 124 6.96 -19.06 3.50
C LYS A 124 7.31 -19.22 2.06
N LYS A 125 7.21 -20.44 1.60
CA LYS A 125 7.44 -20.71 0.22
C LYS A 125 6.28 -20.26 -0.61
N GLY A 126 6.53 -20.05 -1.85
CA GLY A 126 5.49 -19.70 -2.76
C GLY A 126 5.18 -18.26 -2.83
N GLY A 127 5.68 -17.53 -1.93
CA GLY A 127 5.84 -16.14 -1.99
C GLY A 127 4.82 -15.17 -2.46
N LEU A 128 4.08 -15.46 -3.46
CA LEU A 128 3.25 -14.41 -4.04
C LEU A 128 2.00 -14.09 -3.27
N GLY A 129 1.57 -14.97 -2.43
CA GLY A 129 0.27 -14.75 -1.82
C GLY A 129 -0.82 -14.76 -2.87
N PHE A 130 -1.84 -13.98 -2.66
CA PHE A 130 -2.93 -13.96 -3.61
C PHE A 130 -3.51 -12.54 -3.72
N VAL A 131 -4.22 -12.34 -4.81
CA VAL A 131 -4.91 -11.09 -5.06
C VAL A 131 -6.39 -11.38 -5.05
N LYS A 132 -7.11 -10.58 -4.31
CA LYS A 132 -8.55 -10.73 -4.26
C LYS A 132 -9.19 -9.48 -4.83
N GLY A 133 -9.88 -9.66 -5.92
CA GLY A 133 -10.60 -8.56 -6.52
C GLY A 133 -11.99 -8.47 -5.95
N LEU A 134 -12.45 -7.26 -5.74
CA LEU A 134 -13.82 -7.04 -5.32
C LEU A 134 -14.63 -6.62 -6.52
N ALA A 135 -15.87 -7.06 -6.55
CA ALA A 135 -16.71 -6.74 -7.66
C ALA A 135 -16.94 -5.24 -7.75
N LYS A 136 -17.12 -4.78 -8.95
CA LYS A 136 -17.50 -3.39 -9.14
C LYS A 136 -18.90 -3.17 -8.65
N SER A 137 -19.11 -2.01 -8.18
CA SER A 137 -20.45 -1.59 -7.81
C SER A 137 -21.23 -1.18 -9.02
#